data_d0ce034e5faa8ad1adca26227de27e2f
#
_entry.id   d0ce034e5faa8ad1adca26227de27e2f
#
_cell.length_a   1.000
_cell.length_b   1.000
_cell.length_c   1.000
_cell.angle_alpha   90.00
_cell.angle_beta   90.00
_cell.angle_gamma   90.00
#
_symmetry.space_group_name_H-M   'P 1'
#
loop_
_entity.id
_entity.type
_entity.pdbx_description
1 polymer ?
#
loop_
_entity_poly.entity_id
_entity_poly.type
_entity_poly.pdbx_seq_one_letter_code
_entity_poly.pdbx_strand_id
1 'polypeptide(L)'
;MTARPERVPAEEVRQRMLDAGRDLALEAGAALTIEHLRLEEVIQRARVPRSSVYRMWAYREEYIDDLLCYLAGMGSWFSSRPVLDTGSFADVEQILAENAGLLGSLEGRRSLLCEVTRVTVARNYTALAESMPWRLHMALVATLGSTRSGEARKRIAAALEDSQRRSREWLVAVLGQLAAVLGLRLRDPAHTLDHVALAGGLLVQSMALRNVQVQAAADAPEGPGMAAAADTAVVNGLLNDPVPGPGLHGQPAEWTLAAFAYLGVVDGFMELDPDFTVPRGPLPPRDRTVPPDQIPPPA
;
A
#
# COMPACT_ATOMS: atom_id res chain seq x y z
N MET A 1 -31.13 -44.26 -2.60
CA MET A 1 -30.19 -43.66 -3.57
C MET A 1 -29.50 -42.51 -2.84
N THR A 2 -28.31 -42.74 -2.32
CA THR A 2 -27.47 -41.72 -1.68
C THR A 2 -26.81 -40.94 -2.83
N ALA A 3 -27.13 -39.67 -2.93
CA ALA A 3 -26.48 -38.76 -3.86
C ALA A 3 -24.97 -38.80 -3.65
N ARG A 4 -24.20 -39.08 -4.72
CA ARG A 4 -22.74 -39.07 -4.70
C ARG A 4 -22.35 -37.62 -4.36
N PRO A 5 -21.51 -37.36 -3.34
CA PRO A 5 -21.10 -36.02 -2.99
C PRO A 5 -20.48 -35.35 -4.22
N GLU A 6 -20.99 -34.19 -4.57
CA GLU A 6 -20.54 -33.38 -5.70
C GLU A 6 -19.04 -33.12 -5.52
N ARG A 7 -18.26 -33.45 -6.53
CA ARG A 7 -16.79 -33.35 -6.46
C ARG A 7 -16.41 -31.90 -6.62
N VAL A 8 -15.93 -31.27 -5.57
CA VAL A 8 -15.42 -29.90 -5.58
C VAL A 8 -14.32 -29.78 -6.66
N PRO A 9 -14.43 -28.82 -7.60
CA PRO A 9 -13.42 -28.59 -8.62
C PRO A 9 -12.03 -28.35 -8.02
N ALA A 10 -10.97 -28.75 -8.71
CA ALA A 10 -9.60 -28.62 -8.19
C ALA A 10 -9.22 -27.14 -7.92
N GLU A 11 -9.64 -26.24 -8.81
CA GLU A 11 -9.38 -24.80 -8.66
C GLU A 11 -10.09 -24.22 -7.43
N GLU A 12 -11.31 -24.65 -7.16
CA GLU A 12 -12.03 -24.23 -5.97
C GLU A 12 -11.37 -24.75 -4.68
N VAL A 13 -10.84 -25.97 -4.70
CA VAL A 13 -10.05 -26.53 -3.58
C VAL A 13 -8.79 -25.66 -3.38
N ARG A 14 -8.10 -25.35 -4.48
CA ARG A 14 -6.91 -24.52 -4.46
C ARG A 14 -7.20 -23.14 -3.85
N GLN A 15 -8.21 -22.45 -4.35
CA GLN A 15 -8.58 -21.11 -3.88
C GLN A 15 -8.97 -21.12 -2.39
N ARG A 16 -9.82 -22.06 -1.96
CA ARG A 16 -10.22 -22.18 -0.55
C ARG A 16 -9.03 -22.43 0.38
N MET A 17 -8.06 -23.24 -0.05
CA MET A 17 -6.84 -23.50 0.72
C MET A 17 -5.96 -22.26 0.83
N LEU A 18 -5.78 -21.51 -0.25
CA LEU A 18 -4.98 -20.29 -0.26
C LEU A 18 -5.64 -19.18 0.58
N ASP A 19 -6.97 -19.03 0.48
CA ASP A 19 -7.72 -18.08 1.30
C ASP A 19 -7.64 -18.43 2.79
N ALA A 20 -7.81 -19.69 3.15
CA ALA A 20 -7.68 -20.15 4.53
C ALA A 20 -6.27 -19.94 5.09
N GLY A 21 -5.24 -20.20 4.28
CA GLY A 21 -3.84 -19.93 4.65
C GLY A 21 -3.55 -18.45 4.85
N ARG A 22 -4.10 -17.59 3.98
CA ARG A 22 -4.04 -16.14 4.12
C ARG A 22 -4.67 -15.69 5.44
N ASP A 23 -5.89 -16.14 5.72
CA ASP A 23 -6.64 -15.73 6.91
C ASP A 23 -5.90 -16.13 8.19
N LEU A 24 -5.38 -17.36 8.24
CA LEU A 24 -4.56 -17.82 9.35
C LEU A 24 -3.26 -17.01 9.51
N ALA A 25 -2.60 -16.64 8.40
CA ALA A 25 -1.40 -15.82 8.44
C ALA A 25 -1.70 -14.39 8.96
N LEU A 26 -2.83 -13.82 8.58
CA LEU A 26 -3.26 -12.49 9.05
C LEU A 26 -3.68 -12.52 10.54
N GLU A 27 -4.40 -13.56 10.97
CA GLU A 27 -4.84 -13.74 12.37
C GLU A 27 -3.65 -13.92 13.32
N ALA A 28 -2.61 -14.60 12.87
CA ALA A 28 -1.43 -14.88 13.70
C ALA A 28 -0.41 -13.72 13.75
N GLY A 29 -0.63 -12.64 13.03
CA GLY A 29 0.14 -11.40 13.14
C GLY A 29 1.55 -11.43 12.56
N ALA A 30 1.69 -11.54 11.24
CA ALA A 30 2.94 -11.39 10.48
C ALA A 30 3.87 -12.64 10.36
N ALA A 31 4.83 -12.50 9.53
CA ALA A 31 5.79 -13.34 8.86
C ALA A 31 6.37 -14.59 9.55
N LEU A 32 6.45 -14.64 10.84
CA LEU A 32 6.95 -15.82 11.57
C LEU A 32 6.02 -17.04 11.49
N THR A 33 4.80 -16.82 11.03
CA THR A 33 3.72 -17.82 11.13
C THR A 33 3.59 -18.69 9.90
N ILE A 34 4.03 -18.25 8.71
CA ILE A 34 3.85 -19.01 7.46
C ILE A 34 4.67 -20.30 7.50
N GLU A 35 5.90 -20.26 8.02
CA GLU A 35 6.71 -21.47 8.20
C GLU A 35 6.16 -22.43 9.28
N HIS A 36 5.33 -21.96 10.18
CA HIS A 36 4.71 -22.74 11.24
C HIS A 36 3.27 -23.16 10.94
N LEU A 37 2.68 -22.70 9.83
CA LEU A 37 1.34 -23.11 9.40
C LEU A 37 1.26 -24.63 9.26
N ARG A 38 0.35 -25.25 9.99
CA ARG A 38 0.07 -26.68 9.88
C ARG A 38 -0.92 -26.92 8.76
N LEU A 39 -0.54 -27.74 7.79
CA LEU A 39 -1.39 -28.03 6.62
C LEU A 39 -2.77 -28.57 7.05
N GLU A 40 -2.84 -29.34 8.12
CA GLU A 40 -4.09 -29.87 8.69
C GLU A 40 -5.02 -28.76 9.18
N GLU A 41 -4.48 -27.71 9.78
CA GLU A 41 -5.25 -26.58 10.27
C GLU A 41 -5.85 -25.79 9.09
N VAL A 42 -5.07 -25.60 8.04
CA VAL A 42 -5.54 -24.96 6.80
C VAL A 42 -6.65 -25.81 6.15
N ILE A 43 -6.47 -27.14 6.07
CA ILE A 43 -7.49 -28.06 5.52
C ILE A 43 -8.80 -27.95 6.30
N GLN A 44 -8.73 -27.90 7.63
CA GLN A 44 -9.92 -27.74 8.47
C GLN A 44 -10.61 -26.40 8.23
N ARG A 45 -9.84 -25.31 8.17
CA ARG A 45 -10.37 -23.95 7.90
C ARG A 45 -10.98 -23.87 6.51
N ALA A 46 -10.33 -24.41 5.49
CA ALA A 46 -10.79 -24.41 4.10
C ALA A 46 -12.02 -25.31 3.86
N ARG A 47 -12.29 -26.27 4.78
CA ARG A 47 -13.38 -27.26 4.66
C ARG A 47 -13.32 -28.05 3.37
N VAL A 48 -12.12 -28.52 2.99
CA VAL A 48 -11.88 -29.30 1.77
C VAL A 48 -11.47 -30.74 2.12
N PRO A 49 -11.72 -31.73 1.21
CA PRO A 49 -11.31 -33.10 1.42
C PRO A 49 -9.78 -33.23 1.43
N ARG A 50 -9.20 -33.87 2.45
CA ARG A 50 -7.75 -34.12 2.56
C ARG A 50 -7.17 -34.78 1.32
N SER A 51 -7.86 -35.77 0.74
CA SER A 51 -7.39 -36.46 -0.46
C SER A 51 -7.26 -35.55 -1.69
N SER A 52 -8.06 -34.49 -1.77
CA SER A 52 -7.95 -33.49 -2.84
C SER A 52 -6.72 -32.61 -2.64
N VAL A 53 -6.41 -32.25 -1.39
CA VAL A 53 -5.25 -31.42 -1.04
C VAL A 53 -3.95 -32.17 -1.34
N TYR A 54 -3.78 -33.41 -0.84
CA TYR A 54 -2.56 -34.20 -1.09
C TYR A 54 -2.36 -34.65 -2.53
N ARG A 55 -3.41 -34.61 -3.35
CA ARG A 55 -3.28 -34.80 -4.80
C ARG A 55 -2.76 -33.55 -5.50
N MET A 56 -3.02 -32.36 -4.95
CA MET A 56 -2.61 -31.07 -5.51
C MET A 56 -1.21 -30.67 -5.04
N TRP A 57 -0.93 -30.86 -3.76
CA TRP A 57 0.35 -30.62 -3.12
C TRP A 57 0.80 -31.92 -2.44
N ALA A 58 1.78 -32.57 -3.04
CA ALA A 58 2.31 -33.82 -2.50
C ALA A 58 3.04 -33.58 -1.16
N TYR A 59 3.66 -32.42 -1.04
CA TYR A 59 4.41 -31.98 0.13
C TYR A 59 3.88 -30.63 0.64
N ARG A 60 4.04 -30.41 1.96
CA ARG A 60 3.66 -29.15 2.61
C ARG A 60 4.38 -27.94 2.00
N GLU A 61 5.63 -28.12 1.64
CA GLU A 61 6.49 -27.09 1.06
C GLU A 61 5.93 -26.55 -0.25
N GLU A 62 5.34 -27.40 -1.08
CA GLU A 62 4.69 -26.99 -2.33
C GLU A 62 3.47 -26.07 -2.07
N TYR A 63 2.69 -26.41 -1.03
CA TYR A 63 1.58 -25.55 -0.61
C TYR A 63 2.10 -24.21 -0.06
N ILE A 64 3.16 -24.22 0.76
CA ILE A 64 3.76 -22.99 1.30
C ILE A 64 4.29 -22.10 0.17
N ASP A 65 4.96 -22.67 -0.84
CA ASP A 65 5.45 -21.94 -2.00
C ASP A 65 4.29 -21.27 -2.78
N ASP A 66 3.20 -21.99 -2.98
CA ASP A 66 2.00 -21.45 -3.63
C ASP A 66 1.30 -20.38 -2.78
N LEU A 67 1.23 -20.56 -1.47
CA LEU A 67 0.69 -19.59 -0.53
C LEU A 67 1.52 -18.31 -0.53
N LEU A 68 2.84 -18.42 -0.51
CA LEU A 68 3.74 -17.26 -0.59
C LEU A 68 3.57 -16.50 -1.92
N CYS A 69 3.43 -17.20 -3.04
CA CYS A 69 3.13 -16.59 -4.33
C CYS A 69 1.76 -15.90 -4.33
N TYR A 70 0.75 -16.53 -3.76
CA TYR A 70 -0.58 -15.98 -3.63
C TYR A 70 -0.58 -14.69 -2.79
N LEU A 71 0.05 -14.73 -1.62
CA LEU A 71 0.19 -13.57 -0.74
C LEU A 71 0.99 -12.44 -1.42
N ALA A 72 2.04 -12.78 -2.14
CA ALA A 72 2.83 -11.81 -2.91
C ALA A 72 2.00 -11.13 -4.01
N GLY A 73 1.18 -11.90 -4.73
CA GLY A 73 0.30 -11.39 -5.80
C GLY A 73 -0.86 -10.54 -5.27
N MET A 74 -1.31 -10.79 -4.04
CA MET A 74 -2.34 -9.98 -3.38
C MET A 74 -1.87 -8.58 -3.00
N GLY A 75 -0.56 -8.32 -3.05
CA GLY A 75 0.07 -7.10 -2.58
C GLY A 75 -0.18 -5.85 -3.41
N SER A 76 -1.20 -5.81 -4.28
CA SER A 76 -1.71 -4.54 -4.82
C SER A 76 -2.47 -3.77 -3.73
N TRP A 77 -1.77 -3.50 -2.63
CA TRP A 77 -2.26 -2.82 -1.43
C TRP A 77 -2.91 -1.48 -1.74
N PHE A 78 -2.47 -0.85 -2.83
CA PHE A 78 -3.01 0.42 -3.29
C PHE A 78 -4.26 0.26 -4.15
N SER A 79 -4.53 -0.92 -4.73
CA SER A 79 -5.69 -1.16 -5.60
C SER A 79 -6.81 -1.95 -4.96
N SER A 80 -6.55 -2.71 -3.90
CA SER A 80 -7.58 -3.48 -3.20
C SER A 80 -7.75 -2.99 -1.77
N ARG A 81 -8.56 -1.90 -1.60
CA ARG A 81 -9.07 -1.45 -0.29
C ARG A 81 -8.18 -1.87 0.92
N PRO A 82 -7.70 -1.03 1.76
CA PRO A 82 -8.13 0.30 2.17
C PRO A 82 -7.00 1.32 2.35
N VAL A 83 -5.83 1.16 1.73
CA VAL A 83 -4.69 2.03 2.02
C VAL A 83 -4.84 3.38 1.33
N LEU A 84 -5.49 3.41 0.16
CA LEU A 84 -6.03 4.63 -0.44
C LEU A 84 -7.51 4.38 -0.67
N ASP A 85 -8.22 4.35 0.40
CA ASP A 85 -9.64 4.20 0.47
C ASP A 85 -10.34 5.24 -0.44
N THR A 86 -11.55 4.91 -0.85
CA THR A 86 -12.47 5.86 -1.49
C THR A 86 -12.56 7.19 -0.74
N GLY A 87 -12.23 7.23 0.56
CA GLY A 87 -12.13 8.42 1.40
C GLY A 87 -11.03 9.38 0.98
N SER A 88 -9.82 8.90 0.62
CA SER A 88 -8.74 9.82 0.19
C SER A 88 -9.09 10.55 -1.10
N PHE A 89 -9.82 9.90 -2.03
CA PHE A 89 -10.33 10.59 -3.22
C PHE A 89 -11.47 11.53 -2.89
N ALA A 90 -12.38 11.14 -2.00
CA ALA A 90 -13.46 12.01 -1.55
C ALA A 90 -12.90 13.25 -0.86
N ASP A 91 -11.84 13.11 -0.06
CA ASP A 91 -11.16 14.25 0.56
C ASP A 91 -10.56 15.18 -0.51
N VAL A 92 -9.88 14.64 -1.53
CA VAL A 92 -9.35 15.46 -2.64
C VAL A 92 -10.45 16.17 -3.37
N GLU A 93 -11.51 15.46 -3.77
CA GLU A 93 -12.67 16.05 -4.46
C GLU A 93 -13.32 17.14 -3.60
N GLN A 94 -13.48 16.90 -2.31
CA GLN A 94 -14.04 17.87 -1.36
C GLN A 94 -13.15 19.10 -1.22
N ILE A 95 -11.84 18.93 -0.97
CA ILE A 95 -10.88 20.04 -0.86
C ILE A 95 -10.90 20.90 -2.11
N LEU A 96 -10.86 20.28 -3.30
CA LEU A 96 -10.89 21.00 -4.56
C LEU A 96 -12.22 21.71 -4.82
N ALA A 97 -13.36 21.08 -4.49
CA ALA A 97 -14.68 21.66 -4.68
C ALA A 97 -14.93 22.85 -3.76
N GLU A 98 -14.60 22.71 -2.47
CA GLU A 98 -14.77 23.77 -1.47
C GLU A 98 -13.87 24.97 -1.73
N ASN A 99 -12.73 24.76 -2.40
CA ASN A 99 -11.71 25.77 -2.63
C ASN A 99 -11.47 26.05 -4.13
N ALA A 100 -12.45 25.80 -4.99
CA ALA A 100 -12.33 25.95 -6.45
C ALA A 100 -11.86 27.35 -6.89
N GLY A 101 -12.17 28.38 -6.14
CA GLY A 101 -11.70 29.75 -6.40
C GLY A 101 -10.17 29.90 -6.34
N LEU A 102 -9.47 29.03 -5.59
CA LEU A 102 -8.02 29.06 -5.50
C LEU A 102 -7.32 28.57 -6.78
N LEU A 103 -7.99 27.79 -7.63
CA LEU A 103 -7.44 27.29 -8.88
C LEU A 103 -7.02 28.41 -9.84
N GLY A 104 -7.64 29.59 -9.74
CA GLY A 104 -7.42 30.72 -10.64
C GLY A 104 -6.07 31.45 -10.43
N SER A 105 -5.30 31.15 -9.39
CA SER A 105 -4.02 31.80 -9.13
C SER A 105 -2.91 30.79 -8.83
N LEU A 106 -1.67 31.17 -9.11
CA LEU A 106 -0.50 30.33 -8.82
C LEU A 106 -0.39 30.02 -7.31
N GLU A 107 -0.58 31.04 -6.46
CA GLU A 107 -0.56 30.92 -5.01
C GLU A 107 -1.69 30.03 -4.50
N GLY A 108 -2.90 30.18 -5.03
CA GLY A 108 -4.04 29.35 -4.67
C GLY A 108 -3.82 27.87 -5.04
N ARG A 109 -3.29 27.60 -6.24
CA ARG A 109 -2.94 26.24 -6.65
C ARG A 109 -1.84 25.63 -5.79
N ARG A 110 -0.87 26.46 -5.33
CA ARG A 110 0.15 26.02 -4.36
C ARG A 110 -0.48 25.66 -3.02
N SER A 111 -1.39 26.48 -2.51
CA SER A 111 -2.13 26.18 -1.27
C SER A 111 -2.94 24.88 -1.39
N LEU A 112 -3.60 24.65 -2.54
CA LEU A 112 -4.33 23.40 -2.79
C LEU A 112 -3.39 22.18 -2.86
N LEU A 113 -2.25 22.31 -3.54
CA LEU A 113 -1.25 21.24 -3.59
C LEU A 113 -0.77 20.86 -2.17
N CYS A 114 -0.46 21.85 -1.33
CA CYS A 114 -0.08 21.64 0.05
C CYS A 114 -1.18 20.90 0.81
N GLU A 115 -2.42 21.37 0.76
CA GLU A 115 -3.53 20.79 1.51
C GLU A 115 -3.86 19.37 1.06
N VAL A 116 -3.97 19.13 -0.24
CA VAL A 116 -4.19 17.79 -0.79
C VAL A 116 -3.08 16.83 -0.35
N THR A 117 -1.82 17.25 -0.47
CA THR A 117 -0.68 16.42 -0.05
C THR A 117 -0.73 16.14 1.46
N ARG A 118 -0.97 17.18 2.27
CA ARG A 118 -1.05 17.07 3.72
C ARG A 118 -2.08 16.03 4.16
N VAL A 119 -3.29 16.12 3.64
CA VAL A 119 -4.41 15.25 4.04
C VAL A 119 -4.23 13.84 3.51
N THR A 120 -3.95 13.69 2.20
CA THR A 120 -3.93 12.35 1.58
C THR A 120 -2.72 11.52 1.99
N VAL A 121 -1.54 12.15 2.11
CA VAL A 121 -0.32 11.42 2.51
C VAL A 121 -0.36 11.08 4.00
N ALA A 122 -0.89 11.96 4.86
CA ALA A 122 -1.05 11.65 6.28
C ALA A 122 -1.98 10.43 6.47
N ARG A 123 -3.14 10.43 5.79
CA ARG A 123 -4.07 9.29 5.81
C ARG A 123 -3.41 8.00 5.30
N ASN A 124 -2.70 8.08 4.18
CA ASN A 124 -1.98 6.93 3.63
C ASN A 124 -0.91 6.39 4.58
N TYR A 125 -0.13 7.28 5.20
CA TYR A 125 0.88 6.91 6.20
C TYR A 125 0.28 6.15 7.38
N THR A 126 -0.81 6.66 7.96
CA THR A 126 -1.52 6.02 9.06
C THR A 126 -2.08 4.65 8.63
N ALA A 127 -2.75 4.60 7.47
CA ALA A 127 -3.34 3.37 6.95
C ALA A 127 -2.28 2.29 6.68
N LEU A 128 -1.09 2.66 6.19
CA LEU A 128 0.04 1.73 6.02
C LEU A 128 0.53 1.19 7.37
N ALA A 129 0.75 2.08 8.34
CA ALA A 129 1.24 1.70 9.66
C ALA A 129 0.29 0.72 10.38
N GLU A 130 -1.01 0.85 10.17
CA GLU A 130 -2.05 0.00 10.75
C GLU A 130 -2.35 -1.27 9.93
N SER A 131 -1.95 -1.32 8.65
CA SER A 131 -2.29 -2.40 7.73
C SER A 131 -1.52 -3.68 8.01
N MET A 132 -2.17 -4.69 8.58
CA MET A 132 -1.58 -6.02 8.75
C MET A 132 -1.21 -6.67 7.40
N PRO A 133 -2.06 -6.62 6.37
CA PRO A 133 -1.68 -7.08 5.05
C PRO A 133 -0.39 -6.43 4.53
N TRP A 134 -0.22 -5.12 4.62
CA TRP A 134 1.01 -4.44 4.18
C TRP A 134 2.23 -4.93 4.97
N ARG A 135 2.11 -5.12 6.29
CA ARG A 135 3.20 -5.69 7.11
C ARG A 135 3.58 -7.09 6.62
N LEU A 136 2.59 -7.91 6.28
CA LEU A 136 2.83 -9.24 5.71
C LEU A 136 3.57 -9.15 4.37
N HIS A 137 3.19 -8.23 3.49
CA HIS A 137 3.90 -7.98 2.24
C HIS A 137 5.38 -7.60 2.48
N MET A 138 5.64 -6.66 3.38
CA MET A 138 7.01 -6.25 3.72
C MET A 138 7.83 -7.42 4.28
N ALA A 139 7.22 -8.28 5.07
CA ALA A 139 7.84 -9.50 5.57
C ALA A 139 8.16 -10.49 4.43
N LEU A 140 7.27 -10.65 3.45
CA LEU A 140 7.53 -11.48 2.26
C LEU A 140 8.73 -10.95 1.46
N VAL A 141 8.81 -9.63 1.25
CA VAL A 141 9.98 -9.01 0.60
C VAL A 141 11.27 -9.34 1.35
N ALA A 142 11.27 -9.23 2.68
CA ALA A 142 12.43 -9.53 3.51
C ALA A 142 12.83 -11.03 3.45
N THR A 143 11.86 -11.94 3.30
CA THR A 143 12.12 -13.40 3.28
C THR A 143 12.59 -13.92 1.91
N LEU A 144 12.52 -13.12 0.84
CA LEU A 144 12.97 -13.55 -0.50
C LEU A 144 14.41 -14.09 -0.51
N GLY A 145 15.31 -13.46 0.23
CA GLY A 145 16.70 -13.86 0.33
C GLY A 145 16.91 -15.23 0.99
N SER A 146 15.99 -15.67 1.86
CA SER A 146 16.06 -16.92 2.62
C SER A 146 15.26 -18.07 2.00
N THR A 147 14.48 -17.82 0.94
CA THR A 147 13.69 -18.85 0.24
C THR A 147 14.61 -19.92 -0.36
N ARG A 148 14.41 -21.19 0.03
CA ARG A 148 15.30 -22.32 -0.30
C ARG A 148 15.24 -22.71 -1.78
N SER A 149 14.04 -22.79 -2.36
CA SER A 149 13.83 -23.14 -3.76
C SER A 149 14.11 -21.95 -4.66
N GLY A 150 15.04 -22.10 -5.62
CA GLY A 150 15.34 -21.06 -6.62
C GLY A 150 14.13 -20.76 -7.52
N GLU A 151 13.31 -21.75 -7.82
CA GLU A 151 12.12 -21.58 -8.65
C GLU A 151 10.99 -20.89 -7.87
N ALA A 152 10.72 -21.31 -6.63
CA ALA A 152 9.76 -20.62 -5.76
C ALA A 152 10.16 -19.16 -5.55
N ARG A 153 11.45 -18.88 -5.32
CA ARG A 153 11.97 -17.52 -5.20
C ARG A 153 11.67 -16.67 -6.42
N LYS A 154 11.89 -17.19 -7.64
CA LYS A 154 11.58 -16.49 -8.88
C LYS A 154 10.09 -16.19 -9.01
N ARG A 155 9.23 -17.15 -8.71
CA ARG A 155 7.77 -16.99 -8.75
C ARG A 155 7.29 -15.94 -7.75
N ILE A 156 7.77 -15.97 -6.50
CA ILE A 156 7.44 -15.00 -5.45
C ILE A 156 7.95 -13.60 -5.86
N ALA A 157 9.19 -13.50 -6.33
CA ALA A 157 9.76 -12.23 -6.79
C ALA A 157 8.96 -11.63 -7.95
N ALA A 158 8.56 -12.44 -8.93
CA ALA A 158 7.72 -11.99 -10.05
C ALA A 158 6.35 -11.50 -9.58
N ALA A 159 5.71 -12.19 -8.63
CA ALA A 159 4.42 -11.79 -8.07
C ALA A 159 4.53 -10.48 -7.27
N LEU A 160 5.60 -10.29 -6.49
CA LEU A 160 5.89 -9.05 -5.78
C LEU A 160 6.13 -7.89 -6.75
N GLU A 161 6.94 -8.09 -7.79
CA GLU A 161 7.22 -7.07 -8.80
C GLU A 161 5.96 -6.65 -9.56
N ASP A 162 5.12 -7.61 -9.93
CA ASP A 162 3.85 -7.34 -10.58
C ASP A 162 2.91 -6.53 -9.67
N SER A 163 2.87 -6.84 -8.39
CA SER A 163 2.14 -6.08 -7.38
C SER A 163 2.66 -4.64 -7.25
N GLN A 164 3.97 -4.46 -7.16
CA GLN A 164 4.61 -3.14 -7.07
C GLN A 164 4.37 -2.32 -8.35
N ARG A 165 4.42 -2.96 -9.52
CA ARG A 165 4.14 -2.32 -10.80
C ARG A 165 2.71 -1.78 -10.85
N ARG A 166 1.70 -2.58 -10.48
CA ARG A 166 0.29 -2.13 -10.43
C ARG A 166 0.10 -0.96 -9.48
N SER A 167 0.72 -1.01 -8.31
CA SER A 167 0.66 0.07 -7.32
C SER A 167 1.26 1.37 -7.87
N ARG A 168 2.41 1.27 -8.56
CA ARG A 168 3.07 2.42 -9.18
C ARG A 168 2.23 3.00 -10.32
N GLU A 169 1.72 2.16 -11.23
CA GLU A 169 0.86 2.58 -12.35
C GLU A 169 -0.37 3.34 -11.84
N TRP A 170 -0.99 2.83 -10.78
CA TRP A 170 -2.12 3.49 -10.15
C TRP A 170 -1.72 4.87 -9.56
N LEU A 171 -0.60 4.95 -8.83
CA LEU A 171 -0.13 6.22 -8.25
C LEU A 171 0.25 7.23 -9.34
N VAL A 172 0.86 6.78 -10.42
CA VAL A 172 1.15 7.62 -11.60
C VAL A 172 -0.14 8.19 -12.20
N ALA A 173 -1.18 7.39 -12.32
CA ALA A 173 -2.47 7.87 -12.81
C ALA A 173 -3.08 8.93 -11.89
N VAL A 174 -3.03 8.73 -10.57
CA VAL A 174 -3.50 9.71 -9.57
C VAL A 174 -2.71 11.01 -9.63
N LEU A 175 -1.38 10.92 -9.67
CA LEU A 175 -0.51 12.09 -9.80
C LEU A 175 -0.77 12.86 -11.13
N GLY A 176 -1.00 12.12 -12.21
CA GLY A 176 -1.37 12.72 -13.50
C GLY A 176 -2.68 13.50 -13.46
N GLN A 177 -3.71 12.96 -12.80
CA GLN A 177 -4.98 13.66 -12.61
C GLN A 177 -4.80 14.92 -11.75
N LEU A 178 -4.08 14.83 -10.65
CA LEU A 178 -3.81 15.98 -9.79
C LEU A 178 -2.98 17.04 -10.53
N ALA A 179 -1.99 16.61 -11.30
CA ALA A 179 -1.18 17.50 -12.12
C ALA A 179 -2.03 18.26 -13.16
N ALA A 180 -2.95 17.56 -13.81
CA ALA A 180 -3.87 18.18 -14.78
C ALA A 180 -4.81 19.22 -14.15
N VAL A 181 -5.29 18.96 -12.91
CA VAL A 181 -6.19 19.88 -12.20
C VAL A 181 -5.45 21.11 -11.66
N LEU A 182 -4.27 20.90 -11.08
CA LEU A 182 -3.50 21.98 -10.46
C LEU A 182 -2.54 22.69 -11.43
N GLY A 183 -2.40 22.20 -12.67
CA GLY A 183 -1.42 22.74 -13.61
C GLY A 183 0.01 22.46 -13.15
N LEU A 184 0.30 21.25 -12.68
CA LEU A 184 1.65 20.80 -12.37
C LEU A 184 2.33 20.28 -13.63
N ARG A 185 3.61 20.59 -13.78
CA ARG A 185 4.47 20.05 -14.84
C ARG A 185 5.78 19.54 -14.25
N LEU A 186 6.46 18.68 -14.95
CA LEU A 186 7.80 18.22 -14.57
C LEU A 186 8.81 19.37 -14.78
N ARG A 187 9.72 19.55 -13.83
CA ARG A 187 10.80 20.55 -13.90
C ARG A 187 11.82 20.25 -14.99
N ASP A 188 12.07 18.96 -15.21
CA ASP A 188 13.03 18.48 -16.19
C ASP A 188 12.34 17.45 -17.11
N PRO A 189 12.46 17.56 -18.43
CA PRO A 189 11.90 16.60 -19.39
C PRO A 189 12.48 15.18 -19.28
N ALA A 190 13.62 15.00 -18.62
CA ALA A 190 14.17 13.67 -18.33
C ALA A 190 13.46 12.95 -17.15
N HIS A 191 12.67 13.69 -16.36
CA HIS A 191 11.88 13.13 -15.29
C HIS A 191 10.55 12.58 -15.82
N THR A 192 9.94 11.69 -15.04
CA THR A 192 8.59 11.16 -15.30
C THR A 192 7.79 11.13 -14.01
N LEU A 193 6.48 10.97 -14.10
CA LEU A 193 5.64 10.75 -12.92
C LEU A 193 6.00 9.46 -12.18
N ASP A 194 6.59 8.47 -12.86
CA ASP A 194 7.14 7.26 -12.22
C ASP A 194 8.25 7.59 -11.22
N HIS A 195 9.11 8.56 -11.51
CA HIS A 195 10.13 9.00 -10.56
C HIS A 195 9.50 9.59 -9.29
N VAL A 196 8.45 10.41 -9.45
CA VAL A 196 7.72 10.99 -8.31
C VAL A 196 7.01 9.89 -7.50
N ALA A 197 6.31 8.99 -8.20
CA ALA A 197 5.58 7.88 -7.58
C ALA A 197 6.50 6.93 -6.82
N LEU A 198 7.63 6.58 -7.42
CA LEU A 198 8.61 5.68 -6.80
C LEU A 198 9.28 6.33 -5.59
N ALA A 199 9.83 7.53 -5.75
CA ALA A 199 10.54 8.23 -4.67
C ALA A 199 9.60 8.53 -3.49
N GLY A 200 8.42 9.08 -3.77
CA GLY A 200 7.44 9.39 -2.74
C GLY A 200 6.84 8.15 -2.07
N GLY A 201 6.55 7.11 -2.86
CA GLY A 201 6.04 5.84 -2.35
C GLY A 201 7.03 5.15 -1.41
N LEU A 202 8.30 5.04 -1.81
CA LEU A 202 9.35 4.46 -0.96
C LEU A 202 9.58 5.26 0.32
N LEU A 203 9.54 6.60 0.24
CA LEU A 203 9.67 7.47 1.40
C LEU A 203 8.57 7.19 2.45
N VAL A 204 7.30 7.21 2.03
CA VAL A 204 6.17 6.99 2.93
C VAL A 204 6.18 5.57 3.51
N GLN A 205 6.45 4.56 2.67
CA GLN A 205 6.55 3.16 3.11
C GLN A 205 7.69 2.95 4.12
N SER A 206 8.85 3.55 3.90
CA SER A 206 10.00 3.44 4.81
C SER A 206 9.71 4.10 6.17
N MET A 207 9.05 5.26 6.17
CA MET A 207 8.63 5.92 7.40
C MET A 207 7.56 5.11 8.14
N ALA A 208 6.57 4.55 7.43
CA ALA A 208 5.54 3.71 8.04
C ALA A 208 6.15 2.43 8.65
N LEU A 209 7.11 1.80 7.98
CA LEU A 209 7.83 0.64 8.51
C LEU A 209 8.61 1.00 9.77
N ARG A 210 9.30 2.15 9.75
CA ARG A 210 10.03 2.64 10.93
C ARG A 210 9.09 2.94 12.09
N ASN A 211 7.91 3.51 11.82
CA ASN A 211 6.89 3.75 12.84
C ASN A 211 6.42 2.44 13.48
N VAL A 212 6.14 1.41 12.70
CA VAL A 212 5.80 0.07 13.23
C VAL A 212 6.89 -0.48 14.15
N GLN A 213 8.17 -0.31 13.78
CA GLN A 213 9.29 -0.76 14.61
C GLN A 213 9.36 0.00 15.93
N VAL A 214 9.18 1.31 15.89
CA VAL A 214 9.20 2.18 17.08
C VAL A 214 8.06 1.86 18.02
N GLN A 215 6.84 1.68 17.50
CA GLN A 215 5.68 1.28 18.30
C GLN A 215 5.91 -0.08 18.98
N ALA A 216 6.37 -1.06 18.22
CA ALA A 216 6.66 -2.39 18.76
C ALA A 216 7.75 -2.35 19.87
N ALA A 217 8.73 -1.46 19.75
CA ALA A 217 9.76 -1.27 20.77
C ALA A 217 9.23 -0.56 22.00
N ALA A 218 8.27 0.37 21.84
CA ALA A 218 7.62 1.06 22.94
C ALA A 218 6.69 0.13 23.76
N ASP A 219 6.06 -0.84 23.09
CA ASP A 219 5.17 -1.83 23.72
C ASP A 219 5.95 -3.00 24.37
N ALA A 220 7.27 -3.09 24.16
CA ALA A 220 8.09 -4.13 24.75
C ALA A 220 8.24 -3.91 26.27
N PRO A 221 8.16 -4.98 27.11
CA PRO A 221 8.38 -4.86 28.55
C PRO A 221 9.78 -4.32 28.84
N GLU A 222 9.89 -3.42 29.82
CA GLU A 222 11.13 -2.76 30.21
C GLU A 222 12.26 -3.78 30.44
N GLY A 223 13.23 -3.79 29.53
CA GLY A 223 14.45 -4.59 29.61
C GLY A 223 15.68 -3.72 29.82
N PRO A 224 16.87 -4.27 30.06
CA PRO A 224 18.10 -3.53 30.39
C PRO A 224 18.67 -2.78 29.19
N GLY A 225 18.04 -1.65 28.80
CA GLY A 225 18.46 -0.87 27.65
C GLY A 225 17.94 0.55 27.67
N MET A 226 18.08 1.29 28.79
CA MET A 226 17.60 2.68 28.91
C MET A 226 18.06 3.60 27.77
N ALA A 227 19.24 3.42 27.21
CA ALA A 227 19.74 4.22 26.09
C ALA A 227 18.95 3.95 24.79
N ALA A 228 18.62 2.68 24.50
CA ALA A 228 17.82 2.32 23.34
C ALA A 228 16.36 2.81 23.48
N ALA A 229 15.80 2.80 24.68
CA ALA A 229 14.47 3.33 24.95
C ALA A 229 14.40 4.85 24.75
N ALA A 230 15.42 5.60 25.16
CA ALA A 230 15.49 7.04 24.94
C ALA A 230 15.59 7.39 23.45
N ASP A 231 16.41 6.69 22.68
CA ASP A 231 16.53 6.88 21.23
C ASP A 231 15.21 6.54 20.52
N THR A 232 14.54 5.45 20.94
CA THR A 232 13.23 5.07 20.42
C THR A 232 12.19 6.15 20.68
N ALA A 233 12.16 6.77 21.87
CA ALA A 233 11.23 7.85 22.20
C ALA A 233 11.47 9.10 21.34
N VAL A 234 12.74 9.47 21.11
CA VAL A 234 13.10 10.59 20.22
C VAL A 234 12.63 10.31 18.79
N VAL A 235 12.91 9.12 18.26
CA VAL A 235 12.48 8.75 16.89
C VAL A 235 10.97 8.70 16.79
N ASN A 236 10.27 8.22 17.83
CA ASN A 236 8.81 8.23 17.86
C ASN A 236 8.25 9.65 17.78
N GLY A 237 8.79 10.59 18.57
CA GLY A 237 8.41 12.00 18.48
C GLY A 237 8.64 12.55 17.06
N LEU A 238 9.83 12.35 16.48
CA LEU A 238 10.13 12.83 15.12
C LEU A 238 9.19 12.30 14.05
N LEU A 239 8.70 11.07 14.20
CA LEU A 239 7.79 10.45 13.20
C LEU A 239 6.33 10.87 13.40
N ASN A 240 5.89 11.12 14.63
CA ASN A 240 4.48 11.25 14.96
C ASN A 240 4.09 12.64 15.50
N ASP A 241 5.03 13.44 15.99
CA ASP A 241 4.74 14.81 16.39
C ASP A 241 4.45 15.68 15.16
N PRO A 242 3.50 16.62 15.28
CA PRO A 242 3.16 17.49 14.17
C PRO A 242 4.30 18.42 13.78
N VAL A 243 4.53 18.56 12.49
CA VAL A 243 5.51 19.48 11.89
C VAL A 243 4.77 20.72 11.37
N PRO A 244 5.15 21.95 11.74
CA PRO A 244 4.53 23.14 11.18
C PRO A 244 4.87 23.29 9.68
N GLY A 245 3.88 23.66 8.88
CA GLY A 245 4.06 23.83 7.45
C GLY A 245 2.94 24.64 6.80
N PRO A 246 2.99 24.83 5.47
CA PRO A 246 2.01 25.63 4.75
C PRO A 246 0.65 24.93 4.70
N GLY A 247 -0.42 25.70 4.88
CA GLY A 247 -1.80 25.25 4.73
C GLY A 247 -2.58 26.08 3.74
N LEU A 248 -3.91 25.94 3.75
CA LEU A 248 -4.81 26.69 2.89
C LEU A 248 -4.74 28.20 3.18
N HIS A 249 -4.90 28.99 2.13
CA HIS A 249 -4.90 30.46 2.21
C HIS A 249 -3.67 31.08 2.89
N GLY A 250 -2.52 30.39 2.81
CA GLY A 250 -1.27 30.84 3.44
C GLY A 250 -1.26 30.72 4.97
N GLN A 251 -2.28 30.10 5.57
CA GLN A 251 -2.29 29.83 7.00
C GLN A 251 -1.34 28.68 7.36
N PRO A 252 -0.69 28.72 8.54
CA PRO A 252 0.10 27.57 9.00
C PRO A 252 -0.82 26.39 9.30
N ALA A 253 -0.33 25.18 9.01
CA ALA A 253 -1.01 23.92 9.30
C ALA A 253 -0.05 22.92 9.93
N GLU A 254 -0.62 21.96 10.65
CA GLU A 254 0.13 20.82 11.20
C GLU A 254 0.23 19.70 10.15
N TRP A 255 1.43 19.16 9.99
CA TRP A 255 1.75 18.11 9.04
C TRP A 255 2.30 16.89 9.76
N THR A 256 2.04 15.70 9.23
CA THR A 256 2.90 14.56 9.55
C THR A 256 4.24 14.73 8.85
N LEU A 257 5.32 14.24 9.44
CA LEU A 257 6.64 14.27 8.80
C LEU A 257 6.62 13.61 7.42
N ALA A 258 5.88 12.51 7.28
CA ALA A 258 5.74 11.79 6.01
C ALA A 258 5.10 12.66 4.90
N ALA A 259 4.03 13.38 5.24
CA ALA A 259 3.36 14.27 4.28
C ALA A 259 4.24 15.49 3.92
N PHE A 260 4.92 16.07 4.90
CA PHE A 260 5.81 17.20 4.67
C PHE A 260 7.01 16.82 3.80
N ALA A 261 7.62 15.66 4.07
CA ALA A 261 8.72 15.15 3.27
C ALA A 261 8.27 14.74 1.84
N TYR A 262 7.06 14.19 1.70
CA TYR A 262 6.48 13.88 0.38
C TYR A 262 6.28 15.16 -0.46
N LEU A 263 5.83 16.25 0.15
CA LEU A 263 5.76 17.55 -0.53
C LEU A 263 7.13 17.97 -1.08
N GLY A 264 8.20 17.73 -0.32
CA GLY A 264 9.57 17.97 -0.78
C GLY A 264 9.95 17.12 -2.00
N VAL A 265 9.48 15.86 -2.08
CA VAL A 265 9.65 15.02 -3.28
C VAL A 265 8.90 15.63 -4.47
N VAL A 266 7.63 16.02 -4.29
CA VAL A 266 6.85 16.67 -5.37
C VAL A 266 7.56 17.93 -5.84
N ASP A 267 7.98 18.80 -4.94
CA ASP A 267 8.67 20.06 -5.26
C ASP A 267 10.03 19.84 -5.97
N GLY A 268 10.71 18.73 -5.69
CA GLY A 268 11.96 18.37 -6.35
C GLY A 268 11.78 18.00 -7.81
N PHE A 269 10.68 17.36 -8.16
CA PHE A 269 10.42 16.85 -9.51
C PHE A 269 9.45 17.72 -10.32
N MET A 270 8.54 18.44 -9.66
CA MET A 270 7.43 19.15 -10.29
C MET A 270 7.39 20.61 -9.90
N GLU A 271 6.73 21.40 -10.72
CA GLU A 271 6.44 22.81 -10.48
C GLU A 271 5.06 23.17 -10.99
N LEU A 272 4.47 24.21 -10.43
CA LEU A 272 3.23 24.79 -10.95
C LEU A 272 3.54 25.59 -12.22
N ASP A 273 2.80 25.32 -13.28
CA ASP A 273 2.90 26.08 -14.51
C ASP A 273 2.28 27.49 -14.31
N PRO A 274 3.04 28.57 -14.44
CA PRO A 274 2.52 29.92 -14.28
C PRO A 274 1.50 30.31 -15.36
N ASP A 275 1.60 29.70 -16.55
CA ASP A 275 0.73 29.98 -17.71
C ASP A 275 -0.49 29.05 -17.76
N PHE A 276 -0.68 28.19 -16.76
CA PHE A 276 -1.79 27.27 -16.70
C PHE A 276 -3.12 28.00 -16.61
N THR A 277 -4.03 27.65 -17.51
CA THR A 277 -5.43 28.08 -17.49
C THR A 277 -6.34 26.98 -17.04
N VAL A 278 -7.17 27.27 -16.05
CA VAL A 278 -8.14 26.28 -15.52
C VAL A 278 -9.07 25.84 -16.66
N PRO A 279 -9.15 24.53 -16.95
CA PRO A 279 -10.08 24.03 -17.97
C PRO A 279 -11.52 24.45 -17.65
N ARG A 280 -12.23 25.01 -18.65
CA ARG A 280 -13.65 25.32 -18.52
C ARG A 280 -14.46 24.05 -18.68
N GLY A 281 -14.89 23.45 -17.59
CA GLY A 281 -15.72 22.23 -17.58
C GLY A 281 -15.70 21.54 -16.22
N PRO A 282 -16.56 20.55 -16.01
CA PRO A 282 -16.44 19.69 -14.83
C PRO A 282 -15.06 19.03 -14.85
N LEU A 283 -14.49 18.81 -13.65
CA LEU A 283 -13.27 18.00 -13.50
C LEU A 283 -13.41 16.72 -14.31
N PRO A 284 -12.35 16.28 -15.03
CA PRO A 284 -12.45 15.10 -15.88
C PRO A 284 -13.06 13.96 -15.07
N PRO A 285 -14.09 13.26 -15.62
CA PRO A 285 -14.72 12.18 -14.90
C PRO A 285 -13.66 11.15 -14.56
N ARG A 286 -13.77 10.58 -13.37
CA ARG A 286 -12.97 9.41 -12.98
C ARG A 286 -12.89 8.48 -14.17
N ASP A 287 -11.69 8.13 -14.61
CA ASP A 287 -11.53 6.94 -15.41
C ASP A 287 -11.87 5.76 -14.49
N ARG A 288 -13.16 5.40 -14.45
CA ARG A 288 -13.69 4.26 -13.71
C ARG A 288 -13.31 2.92 -14.35
N THR A 289 -12.41 2.91 -15.33
CA THR A 289 -12.13 1.74 -16.15
C THR A 289 -11.29 0.68 -15.44
N VAL A 290 -10.95 0.85 -14.17
CA VAL A 290 -10.48 -0.26 -13.35
C VAL A 290 -11.37 -0.36 -12.10
N PRO A 291 -12.55 -1.00 -12.20
CA PRO A 291 -13.27 -1.40 -11.00
C PRO A 291 -12.40 -2.39 -10.23
N PRO A 292 -12.27 -2.23 -8.90
CA PRO A 292 -11.46 -3.13 -8.08
C PRO A 292 -11.92 -4.59 -8.11
N ASP A 293 -13.10 -4.86 -8.65
CA ASP A 293 -13.74 -6.17 -8.66
C ASP A 293 -13.50 -6.98 -9.97
N GLN A 294 -12.79 -6.42 -10.95
CA GLN A 294 -12.57 -7.05 -12.26
C GLN A 294 -11.12 -7.47 -12.54
N ILE A 295 -10.28 -7.56 -11.51
CA ILE A 295 -8.99 -8.22 -11.68
C ILE A 295 -9.25 -9.71 -11.57
N PRO A 296 -9.17 -10.49 -12.69
CA PRO A 296 -9.29 -11.93 -12.59
C PRO A 296 -8.17 -12.45 -11.69
N PRO A 297 -8.41 -13.52 -10.90
CA PRO A 297 -7.34 -14.15 -10.15
C PRO A 297 -6.24 -14.56 -11.15
N PRO A 298 -4.97 -14.50 -10.74
CA PRO A 298 -3.88 -14.93 -11.60
C PRO A 298 -4.09 -16.39 -12.03
N ALA A 299 -3.94 -16.63 -13.32
CA ALA A 299 -4.05 -17.96 -13.94
C ALA A 299 -3.00 -18.94 -13.40
#